data_3d5639a5b31423db1acd40651d7bef2f
#
_entry.id   3d5639a5b31423db1acd40651d7bef2f
#
_cell.length_a   1.000
_cell.length_b   1.000
_cell.length_c   1.000
_cell.angle_alpha   90.00
_cell.angle_beta   90.00
_cell.angle_gamma   90.00
#
_symmetry.space_group_name_H-M   'P 1'
#
loop_
_entity.id
_entity.type
_entity.pdbx_description
1 polymer ?
#
loop_
_entity_poly.entity_id
_entity_poly.type
_entity_poly.pdbx_seq_one_letter_code
_entity_poly.pdbx_strand_id
1 'polypeptide(L)'
;MDRLQQTICALATPPGTGGIAVVRVSGPDAYPMVEKIFVPLHVGRKVAEAKGYTAMLGHYLLHGQEMDETIALFFRAPHSYTGEDVIELSVHGGTAMADGLLEALITAGTAPAGPGEFTRRALEHGRMSLTQAEAVMEVIAANGRQGAALAKSALDGRLAKRIGAIQTVLQNLNAHLTAWIDYPEEDVPELSDEHLLKTLGGQKAELDSLIRGYGAGAVLRRGVDCVLLGRPNVGKSTLLNLMAGFDRAIVTPVAGTTRDMVEQAVQLGEIRLNLFDTAGVRDVGADGDAIEAEGIRRSWKKLDEAGLVLAVFDAAQPLTDADLEIAHRCQNRPALAILNKEDLADSTENAAQTLQPYFKKIITLCAKEADSLQPLTDAVAELLGTAQLDPGAAQLCSARQLAAATRARDAIAEAMKARQAGFGLDATGICLTDALQALCDLTGEDASDATIEEVFETFCVGK
;
A
#
# COMPACT_ATOMS: atom_id res chain seq x y z
N MET A 1 -18.65 -27.61 -7.51
CA MET A 1 -17.57 -28.17 -6.66
C MET A 1 -17.02 -26.99 -5.86
N ASP A 2 -16.88 -27.18 -4.58
CA ASP A 2 -16.30 -26.17 -3.71
C ASP A 2 -14.86 -25.90 -4.17
N ARG A 3 -14.56 -24.64 -4.48
CA ARG A 3 -13.25 -24.23 -5.06
C ARG A 3 -12.11 -24.56 -4.11
N LEU A 4 -12.35 -24.60 -2.82
CA LEU A 4 -11.40 -24.99 -1.77
C LEU A 4 -11.00 -26.48 -1.80
N GLN A 5 -11.79 -27.34 -2.41
CA GLN A 5 -11.46 -28.76 -2.54
C GLN A 5 -10.55 -29.05 -3.74
N GLN A 6 -10.29 -28.08 -4.60
CA GLN A 6 -9.42 -28.25 -5.76
C GLN A 6 -7.97 -27.93 -5.40
N THR A 7 -7.06 -28.78 -5.85
CA THR A 7 -5.63 -28.44 -5.83
C THR A 7 -5.32 -27.48 -6.96
N ILE A 8 -4.71 -26.35 -6.61
CA ILE A 8 -4.40 -25.24 -7.53
C ILE A 8 -2.90 -25.11 -7.77
N CYS A 9 -2.55 -24.53 -8.91
CA CYS A 9 -1.16 -24.16 -9.23
C CYS A 9 -1.07 -22.79 -9.90
N ALA A 10 0.03 -22.10 -9.70
CA ALA A 10 0.38 -20.87 -10.43
C ALA A 10 1.87 -20.57 -10.35
N LEU A 11 2.33 -19.74 -11.30
CA LEU A 11 3.65 -19.11 -11.24
C LEU A 11 3.70 -18.12 -10.08
N ALA A 12 4.59 -18.33 -9.13
CA ALA A 12 4.75 -17.49 -7.93
C ALA A 12 5.82 -16.39 -8.08
N THR A 13 6.65 -16.47 -9.13
CA THR A 13 7.62 -15.44 -9.52
C THR A 13 7.02 -14.53 -10.60
N PRO A 14 7.51 -13.28 -10.75
CA PRO A 14 7.08 -12.42 -11.85
C PRO A 14 7.26 -13.09 -13.22
N PRO A 15 6.33 -12.91 -14.17
CA PRO A 15 6.49 -13.45 -15.52
C PRO A 15 7.65 -12.77 -16.24
N GLY A 16 8.41 -13.54 -17.04
CA GLY A 16 9.55 -13.05 -17.81
C GLY A 16 10.79 -13.93 -17.66
N THR A 17 11.89 -13.53 -18.30
CA THR A 17 13.15 -14.25 -18.24
C THR A 17 13.95 -13.87 -17.01
N GLY A 18 14.30 -14.86 -16.20
CA GLY A 18 15.09 -14.70 -14.97
C GLY A 18 16.03 -15.88 -14.74
N GLY A 19 16.73 -15.93 -13.63
CA GLY A 19 17.56 -17.08 -13.27
C GLY A 19 16.75 -18.31 -12.83
N ILE A 20 15.62 -18.06 -12.14
CA ILE A 20 14.76 -19.11 -11.56
C ILE A 20 13.29 -18.69 -11.72
N ALA A 21 12.44 -19.66 -12.02
CA ALA A 21 10.98 -19.54 -11.93
C ALA A 21 10.45 -20.52 -10.88
N VAL A 22 9.48 -20.10 -10.08
CA VAL A 22 8.86 -20.91 -9.03
C VAL A 22 7.39 -21.08 -9.34
N VAL A 23 6.93 -22.33 -9.45
CA VAL A 23 5.50 -22.67 -9.52
C VAL A 23 5.06 -23.23 -8.18
N ARG A 24 4.00 -22.68 -7.62
CA ARG A 24 3.40 -23.14 -6.36
C ARG A 24 2.19 -24.00 -6.64
N VAL A 25 2.09 -25.11 -5.90
CA VAL A 25 0.92 -26.01 -5.89
C VAL A 25 0.38 -26.03 -4.46
N SER A 26 -0.94 -25.91 -4.28
CA SER A 26 -1.60 -25.95 -2.96
C SER A 26 -2.92 -26.70 -3.04
N GLY A 27 -3.18 -27.54 -2.07
CA GLY A 27 -4.45 -28.27 -1.95
C GLY A 27 -4.29 -29.71 -1.47
N PRO A 28 -5.42 -30.42 -1.30
CA PRO A 28 -5.44 -31.77 -0.72
C PRO A 28 -4.66 -32.80 -1.54
N ASP A 29 -4.62 -32.65 -2.87
CA ASP A 29 -3.94 -33.58 -3.77
C ASP A 29 -2.59 -33.05 -4.29
N ALA A 30 -2.00 -32.06 -3.62
CA ALA A 30 -0.73 -31.44 -4.07
C ALA A 30 0.39 -32.50 -4.23
N TYR A 31 0.55 -33.39 -3.26
CA TYR A 31 1.58 -34.44 -3.28
C TYR A 31 1.33 -35.52 -4.36
N PRO A 32 0.13 -36.11 -4.46
CA PRO A 32 -0.18 -37.07 -5.52
C PRO A 32 -0.05 -36.50 -6.93
N MET A 33 -0.41 -35.23 -7.14
CA MET A 33 -0.31 -34.60 -8.45
C MET A 33 1.12 -34.30 -8.84
N VAL A 34 1.94 -33.77 -7.92
CA VAL A 34 3.36 -33.53 -8.16
C VAL A 34 4.13 -34.86 -8.35
N GLU A 35 3.76 -35.94 -7.63
CA GLU A 35 4.39 -37.25 -7.79
C GLU A 35 4.25 -37.80 -9.22
N LYS A 36 3.19 -37.44 -9.96
CA LYS A 36 2.99 -37.86 -11.36
C LYS A 36 3.98 -37.22 -12.34
N ILE A 37 4.50 -36.04 -12.01
CA ILE A 37 5.33 -35.23 -12.92
C ILE A 37 6.76 -35.01 -12.44
N PHE A 38 7.06 -35.29 -11.17
CA PHE A 38 8.39 -35.05 -10.60
C PHE A 38 9.09 -36.37 -10.27
N VAL A 39 10.28 -36.53 -10.84
CA VAL A 39 11.15 -37.71 -10.62
C VAL A 39 12.34 -37.28 -9.74
N PRO A 40 12.42 -37.76 -8.49
CA PRO A 40 13.58 -37.48 -7.64
C PRO A 40 14.86 -38.05 -8.19
N LEU A 41 15.97 -37.28 -8.13
CA LEU A 41 17.27 -37.72 -8.58
C LEU A 41 17.80 -38.91 -7.73
N HIS A 42 17.46 -38.92 -6.43
CA HIS A 42 17.84 -40.04 -5.55
C HIS A 42 16.84 -41.19 -5.66
N VAL A 43 17.34 -42.33 -6.14
CA VAL A 43 16.56 -43.58 -6.24
C VAL A 43 15.99 -43.98 -4.87
N GLY A 44 14.69 -44.29 -4.84
CA GLY A 44 13.98 -44.71 -3.64
C GLY A 44 13.34 -43.62 -2.81
N ARG A 45 13.54 -42.32 -3.12
CA ARG A 45 12.77 -41.23 -2.55
C ARG A 45 11.45 -41.07 -3.30
N LYS A 46 10.38 -40.85 -2.56
CA LYS A 46 9.03 -40.59 -3.12
C LYS A 46 8.51 -39.23 -2.63
N VAL A 47 7.77 -38.54 -3.50
CA VAL A 47 7.13 -37.27 -3.16
C VAL A 47 6.13 -37.48 -2.02
N ALA A 48 5.33 -38.55 -2.07
CA ALA A 48 4.33 -38.86 -1.05
C ALA A 48 4.93 -38.99 0.38
N GLU A 49 6.19 -39.44 0.50
CA GLU A 49 6.88 -39.66 1.77
C GLU A 49 7.64 -38.39 2.26
N ALA A 50 7.64 -37.31 1.47
CA ALA A 50 8.35 -36.08 1.81
C ALA A 50 7.75 -35.44 3.06
N LYS A 51 8.62 -35.09 4.00
CA LYS A 51 8.25 -34.37 5.23
C LYS A 51 8.15 -32.86 4.91
N GLY A 52 7.35 -32.16 5.70
CA GLY A 52 7.31 -30.70 5.65
C GLY A 52 8.68 -30.08 5.93
N TYR A 53 8.94 -28.92 5.32
CA TYR A 53 10.23 -28.19 5.40
C TYR A 53 11.44 -28.96 4.89
N THR A 54 11.24 -29.80 3.86
CA THR A 54 12.32 -30.51 3.18
C THR A 54 12.39 -30.15 1.71
N ALA A 55 13.51 -30.45 1.07
CA ALA A 55 13.75 -30.25 -0.35
C ALA A 55 14.19 -31.56 -1.03
N MET A 56 13.81 -31.69 -2.31
CA MET A 56 14.32 -32.74 -3.18
C MET A 56 14.81 -32.15 -4.51
N LEU A 57 15.93 -32.63 -4.99
CA LEU A 57 16.41 -32.40 -6.36
C LEU A 57 15.88 -33.52 -7.24
N GLY A 58 15.44 -33.19 -8.44
CA GLY A 58 14.88 -34.09 -9.42
C GLY A 58 14.68 -33.43 -10.76
N HIS A 59 13.84 -34.03 -11.59
CA HIS A 59 13.46 -33.48 -12.89
C HIS A 59 11.93 -33.46 -13.00
N TYR A 60 11.34 -32.45 -13.67
CA TYR A 60 9.95 -32.53 -14.03
C TYR A 60 9.75 -33.14 -15.42
N LEU A 61 8.65 -33.84 -15.60
CA LEU A 61 8.27 -34.50 -16.85
C LEU A 61 7.11 -33.76 -17.49
N LEU A 62 7.22 -33.48 -18.80
CA LEU A 62 6.10 -33.06 -19.63
C LEU A 62 5.88 -34.13 -20.70
N HIS A 63 4.67 -34.69 -20.75
CA HIS A 63 4.33 -35.80 -21.67
C HIS A 63 5.31 -36.98 -21.62
N GLY A 64 5.85 -37.25 -20.45
CA GLY A 64 6.82 -38.33 -20.21
C GLY A 64 8.26 -38.04 -20.64
N GLN A 65 8.55 -36.82 -21.09
CA GLN A 65 9.89 -36.35 -21.41
C GLN A 65 10.44 -35.51 -20.27
N GLU A 66 11.69 -35.73 -19.93
CA GLU A 66 12.44 -34.95 -18.96
C GLU A 66 12.76 -33.58 -19.55
N MET A 67 12.33 -32.52 -18.83
CA MET A 67 12.39 -31.15 -19.34
C MET A 67 13.46 -30.31 -18.64
N ASP A 68 13.50 -30.31 -17.30
CA ASP A 68 14.41 -29.45 -16.57
C ASP A 68 14.77 -30.04 -15.19
N GLU A 69 15.96 -29.71 -14.71
CA GLU A 69 16.37 -29.98 -13.33
C GLU A 69 15.55 -29.08 -12.38
N THR A 70 14.94 -29.70 -11.39
CA THR A 70 13.90 -29.04 -10.58
C THR A 70 14.18 -29.27 -9.10
N ILE A 71 14.08 -28.21 -8.30
CA ILE A 71 14.08 -28.31 -6.84
C ILE A 71 12.63 -28.23 -6.35
N ALA A 72 12.17 -29.29 -5.68
CA ALA A 72 10.87 -29.32 -5.02
C ALA A 72 11.03 -29.02 -3.52
N LEU A 73 10.32 -28.01 -3.02
CA LEU A 73 10.20 -27.67 -1.59
C LEU A 73 8.84 -28.14 -1.10
N PHE A 74 8.81 -28.85 0.03
CA PHE A 74 7.63 -29.50 0.57
C PHE A 74 7.15 -28.85 1.88
N PHE A 75 5.86 -28.58 1.97
CA PHE A 75 5.21 -28.05 3.17
C PHE A 75 3.94 -28.87 3.45
N ARG A 76 3.80 -29.38 4.66
CA ARG A 76 2.62 -30.14 5.10
C ARG A 76 1.66 -29.27 5.87
N ALA A 77 0.38 -29.48 5.64
CA ALA A 77 -0.68 -28.90 6.43
C ALA A 77 -0.48 -29.23 7.94
N PRO A 78 -0.83 -28.30 8.86
CA PRO A 78 -1.26 -26.91 8.62
C PRO A 78 -0.07 -25.91 8.49
N HIS A 79 1.16 -26.40 8.46
CA HIS A 79 2.40 -25.61 8.51
C HIS A 79 2.88 -25.21 7.10
N SER A 80 2.06 -24.45 6.38
CA SER A 80 2.32 -23.91 5.05
C SER A 80 1.79 -22.49 4.93
N TYR A 81 1.95 -21.84 3.78
CA TYR A 81 1.39 -20.51 3.52
C TYR A 81 -0.14 -20.52 3.57
N THR A 82 -0.77 -21.45 2.87
CA THR A 82 -2.24 -21.57 2.77
C THR A 82 -2.89 -22.33 3.91
N GLY A 83 -2.11 -23.04 4.74
CA GLY A 83 -2.63 -24.00 5.72
C GLY A 83 -2.92 -25.38 5.13
N GLU A 84 -2.79 -25.55 3.80
CA GLU A 84 -2.94 -26.81 3.07
C GLU A 84 -1.58 -27.49 2.86
N ASP A 85 -1.56 -28.67 2.23
CA ASP A 85 -0.35 -29.23 1.65
C ASP A 85 0.12 -28.35 0.49
N VAL A 86 1.39 -27.88 0.53
CA VAL A 86 1.97 -26.99 -0.47
C VAL A 86 3.29 -27.56 -0.97
N ILE A 87 3.52 -27.47 -2.29
CA ILE A 87 4.79 -27.78 -2.92
C ILE A 87 5.19 -26.61 -3.81
N GLU A 88 6.43 -26.16 -3.70
CA GLU A 88 7.02 -25.17 -4.61
C GLU A 88 8.08 -25.86 -5.47
N LEU A 89 7.90 -25.74 -6.78
CA LEU A 89 8.79 -26.32 -7.80
C LEU A 89 9.58 -25.20 -8.45
N SER A 90 10.91 -25.22 -8.26
CA SER A 90 11.82 -24.24 -8.83
C SER A 90 12.52 -24.83 -10.06
N VAL A 91 12.36 -24.15 -11.20
CA VAL A 91 12.96 -24.49 -12.50
C VAL A 91 13.81 -23.33 -13.02
N HIS A 92 14.56 -23.52 -14.09
CA HIS A 92 15.24 -22.41 -14.76
C HIS A 92 14.23 -21.37 -15.25
N GLY A 93 14.55 -20.08 -15.09
CA GLY A 93 13.64 -18.96 -15.26
C GLY A 93 13.35 -18.55 -16.71
N GLY A 94 13.37 -19.52 -17.63
CA GLY A 94 12.89 -19.35 -19.00
C GLY A 94 11.38 -19.52 -19.07
N THR A 95 10.68 -18.71 -19.89
CA THR A 95 9.22 -18.79 -20.04
C THR A 95 8.79 -20.19 -20.47
N ALA A 96 9.51 -20.84 -21.40
CA ALA A 96 9.21 -22.19 -21.85
C ALA A 96 9.27 -23.25 -20.74
N MET A 97 10.20 -23.12 -19.78
CA MET A 97 10.31 -24.05 -18.66
C MET A 97 9.18 -23.85 -17.65
N ALA A 98 8.86 -22.59 -17.35
CA ALA A 98 7.77 -22.26 -16.44
C ALA A 98 6.40 -22.66 -17.00
N ASP A 99 6.13 -22.36 -18.28
CA ASP A 99 4.88 -22.71 -18.97
C ASP A 99 4.74 -24.23 -19.10
N GLY A 100 5.83 -24.95 -19.45
CA GLY A 100 5.85 -26.40 -19.52
C GLY A 100 5.57 -27.08 -18.17
N LEU A 101 6.09 -26.52 -17.07
CA LEU A 101 5.79 -27.01 -15.72
C LEU A 101 4.33 -26.78 -15.34
N LEU A 102 3.76 -25.61 -15.65
CA LEU A 102 2.35 -25.34 -15.45
C LEU A 102 1.47 -26.31 -16.26
N GLU A 103 1.80 -26.54 -17.54
CA GLU A 103 1.09 -27.49 -18.39
C GLU A 103 1.13 -28.91 -17.83
N ALA A 104 2.30 -29.36 -17.35
CA ALA A 104 2.47 -30.68 -16.73
C ALA A 104 1.58 -30.82 -15.48
N LEU A 105 1.53 -29.80 -14.61
CA LEU A 105 0.69 -29.78 -13.42
C LEU A 105 -0.80 -29.80 -13.76
N ILE A 106 -1.23 -28.97 -14.71
CA ILE A 106 -2.66 -28.93 -15.14
C ILE A 106 -3.04 -30.29 -15.75
N THR A 107 -2.17 -30.91 -16.55
CA THR A 107 -2.39 -32.25 -17.11
C THR A 107 -2.43 -33.31 -16.01
N ALA A 108 -1.69 -33.14 -14.91
CA ALA A 108 -1.73 -34.04 -13.74
C ALA A 108 -3.03 -33.91 -12.94
N GLY A 109 -3.83 -32.81 -13.14
CA GLY A 109 -5.15 -32.59 -12.56
C GLY A 109 -5.27 -31.36 -11.66
N THR A 110 -4.24 -30.50 -11.59
CA THR A 110 -4.36 -29.22 -10.85
C THR A 110 -5.20 -28.22 -11.65
N ALA A 111 -5.87 -27.30 -10.95
CA ALA A 111 -6.54 -26.16 -11.55
C ALA A 111 -5.63 -24.91 -11.53
N PRO A 112 -5.69 -24.03 -12.53
CA PRO A 112 -5.03 -22.74 -12.47
C PRO A 112 -5.59 -21.90 -11.31
N ALA A 113 -4.71 -21.32 -10.49
CA ALA A 113 -5.12 -20.42 -9.43
C ALA A 113 -5.60 -19.06 -9.98
N GLY A 114 -6.63 -18.51 -9.36
CA GLY A 114 -7.08 -17.13 -9.60
C GLY A 114 -6.21 -16.09 -8.90
N PRO A 115 -6.49 -14.78 -9.13
CA PRO A 115 -5.85 -13.69 -8.41
C PRO A 115 -6.01 -13.86 -6.88
N GLY A 116 -4.90 -13.76 -6.14
CA GLY A 116 -4.92 -13.83 -4.67
C GLY A 116 -5.37 -15.15 -4.06
N GLU A 117 -5.58 -16.22 -4.84
CA GLU A 117 -6.24 -17.43 -4.35
C GLU A 117 -5.46 -18.15 -3.23
N PHE A 118 -4.13 -18.14 -3.26
CA PHE A 118 -3.35 -18.72 -2.15
C PHE A 118 -3.52 -17.93 -0.85
N THR A 119 -3.54 -16.59 -0.93
CA THR A 119 -3.74 -15.72 0.24
C THR A 119 -5.18 -15.83 0.75
N ARG A 120 -6.17 -15.97 -0.15
CA ARG A 120 -7.56 -16.23 0.22
C ARG A 120 -7.69 -17.53 1.01
N ARG A 121 -7.07 -18.62 0.55
CA ARG A 121 -7.06 -19.90 1.29
C ARG A 121 -6.37 -19.77 2.64
N ALA A 122 -5.29 -18.98 2.74
CA ALA A 122 -4.65 -18.68 4.01
C ALA A 122 -5.60 -17.94 4.98
N LEU A 123 -6.42 -17.00 4.49
CA LEU A 123 -7.46 -16.34 5.27
C LEU A 123 -8.54 -17.33 5.72
N GLU A 124 -9.07 -18.14 4.80
CA GLU A 124 -10.13 -19.13 5.08
C GLU A 124 -9.69 -20.21 6.07
N HIS A 125 -8.40 -20.58 6.06
CA HIS A 125 -7.81 -21.50 7.05
C HIS A 125 -7.31 -20.80 8.33
N GLY A 126 -7.64 -19.52 8.55
CA GLY A 126 -7.28 -18.77 9.75
C GLY A 126 -5.78 -18.54 9.94
N ARG A 127 -4.97 -18.64 8.85
CA ARG A 127 -3.53 -18.37 8.90
C ARG A 127 -3.22 -16.88 9.02
N MET A 128 -4.14 -16.04 8.58
CA MET A 128 -4.06 -14.59 8.65
C MET A 128 -5.45 -13.95 8.69
N SER A 129 -5.54 -12.74 9.21
CA SER A 129 -6.76 -11.91 9.15
C SER A 129 -6.88 -11.22 7.79
N LEU A 130 -8.06 -10.65 7.49
CA LEU A 130 -8.27 -9.88 6.26
C LEU A 130 -7.32 -8.67 6.18
N THR A 131 -7.06 -7.99 7.30
CA THR A 131 -6.09 -6.87 7.35
C THR A 131 -4.66 -7.30 7.05
N GLN A 132 -4.27 -8.52 7.44
CA GLN A 132 -2.97 -9.09 7.10
C GLN A 132 -2.91 -9.53 5.63
N ALA A 133 -4.02 -10.08 5.11
CA ALA A 133 -4.12 -10.40 3.68
C ALA A 133 -3.93 -9.16 2.81
N GLU A 134 -4.64 -8.06 3.08
CA GLU A 134 -4.43 -6.78 2.40
C GLU A 134 -2.97 -6.30 2.48
N ALA A 135 -2.31 -6.50 3.63
CA ALA A 135 -0.92 -6.11 3.83
C ALA A 135 0.09 -6.90 2.97
N VAL A 136 -0.26 -8.11 2.50
CA VAL A 136 0.61 -8.88 1.59
C VAL A 136 0.93 -8.09 0.33
N MET A 137 -0.07 -7.46 -0.28
CA MET A 137 0.12 -6.64 -1.48
C MET A 137 0.90 -5.36 -1.18
N GLU A 138 0.68 -4.75 -0.01
CA GLU A 138 1.45 -3.58 0.43
C GLU A 138 2.95 -3.91 0.61
N VAL A 139 3.29 -5.11 1.13
CA VAL A 139 4.69 -5.56 1.24
C VAL A 139 5.33 -5.73 -0.14
N ILE A 140 4.59 -6.27 -1.11
CA ILE A 140 5.10 -6.49 -2.47
C ILE A 140 5.30 -5.15 -3.20
N ALA A 141 4.38 -4.21 -3.01
CA ALA A 141 4.40 -2.90 -3.66
C ALA A 141 5.28 -1.86 -2.94
N ALA A 142 5.75 -2.16 -1.73
CA ALA A 142 6.45 -1.19 -0.88
C ALA A 142 7.71 -0.64 -1.55
N ASN A 143 7.86 0.69 -1.51
CA ASN A 143 9.02 1.41 -1.99
C ASN A 143 9.77 2.01 -0.78
N GLY A 144 11.10 1.90 -0.80
CA GLY A 144 11.93 2.38 0.31
C GLY A 144 11.85 1.53 1.58
N ARG A 145 12.76 1.80 2.53
CA ARG A 145 12.86 1.03 3.78
C ARG A 145 11.70 1.30 4.73
N GLN A 146 11.28 2.55 4.85
CA GLN A 146 10.17 2.93 5.74
C GLN A 146 8.84 2.38 5.23
N GLY A 147 8.59 2.43 3.91
CA GLY A 147 7.41 1.81 3.30
C GLY A 147 7.34 0.30 3.55
N ALA A 148 8.46 -0.41 3.37
CA ALA A 148 8.56 -1.84 3.66
C ALA A 148 8.35 -2.15 5.16
N ALA A 149 8.87 -1.32 6.07
CA ALA A 149 8.68 -1.49 7.51
C ALA A 149 7.21 -1.28 7.92
N LEU A 150 6.51 -0.30 7.35
CA LEU A 150 5.07 -0.08 7.55
C LEU A 150 4.24 -1.28 7.08
N ALA A 151 4.49 -1.74 5.85
CA ALA A 151 3.80 -2.89 5.28
C ALA A 151 4.05 -4.17 6.11
N LYS A 152 5.29 -4.37 6.57
CA LYS A 152 5.65 -5.47 7.47
C LYS A 152 4.93 -5.37 8.82
N SER A 153 4.83 -4.17 9.41
CA SER A 153 4.08 -3.92 10.65
C SER A 153 2.60 -4.32 10.51
N ALA A 154 1.98 -4.01 9.35
CA ALA A 154 0.61 -4.41 9.06
C ALA A 154 0.47 -5.94 8.89
N LEU A 155 1.41 -6.57 8.16
CA LEU A 155 1.46 -8.03 7.98
C LEU A 155 1.67 -8.77 9.33
N ASP A 156 2.41 -8.17 10.28
CA ASP A 156 2.59 -8.70 11.64
C ASP A 156 1.33 -8.57 12.53
N GLY A 157 0.22 -8.04 11.99
CA GLY A 157 -1.07 -7.94 12.67
C GLY A 157 -1.14 -6.85 13.73
N ARG A 158 -0.24 -5.85 13.73
CA ARG A 158 -0.25 -4.76 14.73
C ARG A 158 -1.53 -3.94 14.66
N LEU A 159 -2.08 -3.72 13.44
CA LEU A 159 -3.36 -3.04 13.29
C LEU A 159 -4.50 -3.84 13.93
N ALA A 160 -4.62 -5.13 13.61
CA ALA A 160 -5.65 -5.99 14.18
C ALA A 160 -5.58 -6.03 15.71
N LYS A 161 -4.38 -6.10 16.29
CA LYS A 161 -4.17 -6.05 17.73
C LYS A 161 -4.64 -4.73 18.35
N ARG A 162 -4.33 -3.59 17.71
CA ARG A 162 -4.75 -2.27 18.20
C ARG A 162 -6.26 -2.09 18.12
N ILE A 163 -6.88 -2.52 17.02
CA ILE A 163 -8.34 -2.50 16.84
C ILE A 163 -9.03 -3.43 17.85
N GLY A 164 -8.52 -4.65 18.07
CA GLY A 164 -9.04 -5.57 19.07
C GLY A 164 -9.02 -5.01 20.50
N ALA A 165 -8.03 -4.19 20.84
CA ALA A 165 -8.02 -3.50 22.13
C ALA A 165 -9.16 -2.47 22.23
N ILE A 166 -9.44 -1.71 21.15
CA ILE A 166 -10.57 -0.77 21.11
C ILE A 166 -11.89 -1.55 21.20
N GLN A 167 -12.06 -2.61 20.42
CA GLN A 167 -13.25 -3.49 20.46
C GLN A 167 -13.51 -4.01 21.87
N THR A 168 -12.49 -4.53 22.56
CA THR A 168 -12.63 -5.04 23.93
C THR A 168 -13.15 -3.98 24.89
N VAL A 169 -12.64 -2.74 24.81
CA VAL A 169 -13.12 -1.64 25.67
C VAL A 169 -14.57 -1.29 25.36
N LEU A 170 -14.94 -1.18 24.07
CA LEU A 170 -16.31 -0.84 23.67
C LEU A 170 -17.29 -1.98 23.97
N GLN A 171 -16.89 -3.25 23.81
CA GLN A 171 -17.72 -4.42 24.16
C GLN A 171 -18.02 -4.45 25.66
N ASN A 172 -17.01 -4.26 26.52
CA ASN A 172 -17.21 -4.21 27.96
C ASN A 172 -18.12 -3.05 28.37
N LEU A 173 -17.96 -1.90 27.73
CA LEU A 173 -18.80 -0.73 27.97
C LEU A 173 -20.25 -0.99 27.54
N ASN A 174 -20.46 -1.56 26.35
CA ASN A 174 -21.78 -1.90 25.83
C ASN A 174 -22.48 -2.96 26.67
N ALA A 175 -21.75 -4.00 27.10
CA ALA A 175 -22.27 -5.03 28.00
C ALA A 175 -22.71 -4.43 29.35
N HIS A 176 -21.92 -3.50 29.91
CA HIS A 176 -22.28 -2.80 31.15
C HIS A 176 -23.55 -1.95 30.98
N LEU A 177 -23.66 -1.20 29.87
CA LEU A 177 -24.87 -0.41 29.54
C LEU A 177 -26.09 -1.30 29.40
N THR A 178 -25.97 -2.41 28.67
CA THR A 178 -27.07 -3.37 28.48
C THR A 178 -27.52 -3.97 29.83
N ALA A 179 -26.58 -4.40 30.66
CA ALA A 179 -26.90 -4.91 31.99
C ALA A 179 -27.61 -3.87 32.87
N TRP A 180 -27.18 -2.61 32.84
CA TRP A 180 -27.83 -1.53 33.58
C TRP A 180 -29.25 -1.22 33.10
N ILE A 181 -29.50 -1.34 31.78
CA ILE A 181 -30.83 -1.10 31.19
C ILE A 181 -31.79 -2.26 31.47
N ASP A 182 -31.32 -3.51 31.26
CA ASP A 182 -32.16 -4.71 31.33
C ASP A 182 -32.41 -5.19 32.74
N TYR A 183 -31.53 -4.89 33.69
CA TYR A 183 -31.58 -5.37 35.08
C TYR A 183 -31.49 -4.24 36.11
N PRO A 184 -32.46 -3.28 36.10
CA PRO A 184 -32.41 -2.10 36.98
C PRO A 184 -32.55 -2.41 38.47
N GLU A 185 -33.01 -3.63 38.80
CA GLU A 185 -33.18 -4.09 40.20
C GLU A 185 -31.96 -4.86 40.74
N GLU A 186 -30.96 -5.12 39.90
CA GLU A 186 -29.75 -5.82 40.30
C GLU A 186 -28.65 -4.79 40.72
N ASP A 187 -27.70 -5.22 41.58
CA ASP A 187 -26.57 -4.41 42.04
C ASP A 187 -25.53 -4.20 40.91
N VAL A 188 -25.96 -3.72 39.73
CA VAL A 188 -25.05 -3.32 38.66
C VAL A 188 -24.44 -1.97 39.03
N PRO A 189 -23.08 -1.83 39.09
CA PRO A 189 -22.48 -0.54 39.45
C PRO A 189 -22.89 0.56 38.48
N GLU A 190 -23.25 1.74 39.02
CA GLU A 190 -23.62 2.90 38.23
C GLU A 190 -22.45 3.36 37.33
N LEU A 191 -22.72 3.51 36.05
CA LEU A 191 -21.77 4.07 35.08
C LEU A 191 -21.92 5.58 35.04
N SER A 192 -21.03 6.32 35.70
CA SER A 192 -21.06 7.78 35.64
C SER A 192 -20.82 8.31 34.22
N ASP A 193 -21.52 9.38 33.87
CA ASP A 193 -21.35 10.07 32.59
C ASP A 193 -19.92 10.50 32.33
N GLU A 194 -19.22 10.93 33.37
CA GLU A 194 -17.82 11.34 33.29
C GLU A 194 -16.93 10.16 32.85
N HIS A 195 -17.12 8.98 33.47
CA HIS A 195 -16.36 7.78 33.11
C HIS A 195 -16.68 7.32 31.69
N LEU A 196 -17.95 7.29 31.31
CA LEU A 196 -18.44 6.94 29.98
C LEU A 196 -17.82 7.86 28.92
N LEU A 197 -17.97 9.17 29.06
CA LEU A 197 -17.46 10.14 28.10
C LEU A 197 -15.94 10.14 27.99
N LYS A 198 -15.24 9.96 29.10
CA LYS A 198 -13.76 9.83 29.14
C LYS A 198 -13.30 8.59 28.40
N THR A 199 -13.96 7.44 28.62
CA THR A 199 -13.62 6.17 27.97
C THR A 199 -13.86 6.26 26.45
N LEU A 200 -15.03 6.76 26.03
CA LEU A 200 -15.35 6.98 24.62
C LEU A 200 -14.39 7.97 23.95
N GLY A 201 -14.06 9.07 24.65
CA GLY A 201 -13.09 10.07 24.18
C GLY A 201 -11.70 9.46 23.93
N GLY A 202 -11.26 8.55 24.80
CA GLY A 202 -10.02 7.80 24.62
C GLY A 202 -10.04 6.93 23.36
N GLN A 203 -11.10 6.14 23.16
CA GLN A 203 -11.21 5.27 21.98
C GLN A 203 -11.34 6.07 20.68
N LYS A 204 -12.09 7.18 20.70
CA LYS A 204 -12.16 8.13 19.58
C LYS A 204 -10.79 8.69 19.21
N ALA A 205 -9.99 9.10 20.21
CA ALA A 205 -8.64 9.64 19.99
C ALA A 205 -7.69 8.62 19.38
N GLU A 206 -7.81 7.33 19.75
CA GLU A 206 -7.07 6.23 19.15
C GLU A 206 -7.40 6.07 17.65
N LEU A 207 -8.69 6.08 17.30
CA LEU A 207 -9.14 6.02 15.89
C LEU A 207 -8.73 7.28 15.10
N ASP A 208 -8.85 8.47 15.68
CA ASP A 208 -8.39 9.72 15.06
C ASP A 208 -6.89 9.68 14.77
N SER A 209 -6.07 9.05 15.64
CA SER A 209 -4.64 8.86 15.41
C SER A 209 -4.36 7.97 14.20
N LEU A 210 -5.08 6.83 14.08
CA LEU A 210 -4.96 5.92 12.94
C LEU A 210 -5.39 6.60 11.63
N ILE A 211 -6.50 7.33 11.64
CA ILE A 211 -7.05 8.04 10.47
C ILE A 211 -6.08 9.12 9.98
N ARG A 212 -5.52 9.94 10.90
CA ARG A 212 -4.53 10.97 10.54
C ARG A 212 -3.26 10.39 9.91
N GLY A 213 -2.80 9.22 10.37
CA GLY A 213 -1.61 8.56 9.84
C GLY A 213 -1.78 7.96 8.44
N TYR A 214 -3.02 7.75 7.97
CA TYR A 214 -3.30 7.02 6.73
C TYR A 214 -2.63 7.65 5.50
N GLY A 215 -2.78 8.97 5.30
CA GLY A 215 -2.24 9.68 4.13
C GLY A 215 -0.72 9.59 4.04
N ALA A 216 -0.02 9.91 5.13
CA ALA A 216 1.43 9.83 5.19
C ALA A 216 1.94 8.38 5.01
N GLY A 217 1.25 7.40 5.60
CA GLY A 217 1.54 5.99 5.40
C GLY A 217 1.37 5.54 3.94
N ALA A 218 0.32 6.01 3.26
CA ALA A 218 0.10 5.71 1.84
C ALA A 218 1.23 6.26 0.96
N VAL A 219 1.70 7.49 1.23
CA VAL A 219 2.84 8.10 0.53
C VAL A 219 4.10 7.25 0.67
N LEU A 220 4.43 6.77 1.87
CA LEU A 220 5.63 5.95 2.08
C LEU A 220 5.53 4.57 1.41
N ARG A 221 4.33 3.97 1.34
CA ARG A 221 4.15 2.65 0.72
C ARG A 221 4.09 2.72 -0.81
N ARG A 222 3.27 3.62 -1.36
CA ARG A 222 2.95 3.66 -2.80
C ARG A 222 3.66 4.77 -3.56
N GLY A 223 4.26 5.72 -2.83
CA GLY A 223 4.76 6.98 -3.40
C GLY A 223 3.65 8.01 -3.54
N VAL A 224 3.97 9.12 -4.20
CA VAL A 224 3.07 10.22 -4.45
C VAL A 224 3.17 10.69 -5.90
N ASP A 225 2.04 10.94 -6.51
CA ASP A 225 1.94 11.53 -7.83
C ASP A 225 2.33 13.00 -7.75
N CYS A 226 3.37 13.37 -8.51
CA CYS A 226 4.03 14.67 -8.41
C CYS A 226 4.04 15.39 -9.75
N VAL A 227 3.65 16.66 -9.74
CA VAL A 227 3.73 17.56 -10.89
C VAL A 227 4.79 18.62 -10.64
N LEU A 228 5.69 18.84 -11.63
CA LEU A 228 6.71 19.85 -11.60
C LEU A 228 6.28 21.06 -12.45
N LEU A 229 6.02 22.21 -11.80
CA LEU A 229 5.56 23.45 -12.44
C LEU A 229 6.62 24.53 -12.38
N GLY A 230 6.58 25.46 -13.32
CA GLY A 230 7.42 26.64 -13.39
C GLY A 230 7.61 27.12 -14.83
N ARG A 231 7.99 28.37 -15.01
CA ARG A 231 8.29 28.94 -16.32
C ARG A 231 9.48 28.24 -17.03
N PRO A 232 9.67 28.43 -18.32
CA PRO A 232 10.89 28.01 -19.01
C PRO A 232 12.14 28.57 -18.32
N ASN A 233 13.20 27.77 -18.34
CA ASN A 233 14.54 28.16 -17.84
C ASN A 233 14.68 28.50 -16.33
N VAL A 234 13.65 28.19 -15.50
CA VAL A 234 13.78 28.33 -14.04
C VAL A 234 14.59 27.18 -13.40
N GLY A 235 14.94 26.15 -14.19
CA GLY A 235 15.79 25.04 -13.75
C GLY A 235 15.05 23.75 -13.42
N LYS A 236 13.84 23.52 -13.95
CA LYS A 236 13.08 22.27 -13.76
C LYS A 236 13.86 21.03 -14.17
N SER A 237 14.47 21.04 -15.36
CA SER A 237 15.29 19.90 -15.84
C SER A 237 16.51 19.65 -14.97
N THR A 238 17.14 20.73 -14.45
CA THR A 238 18.28 20.62 -13.54
C THR A 238 17.85 20.00 -12.21
N LEU A 239 16.71 20.43 -11.66
CA LEU A 239 16.13 19.88 -10.45
C LEU A 239 15.75 18.40 -10.64
N LEU A 240 15.17 18.05 -11.79
CA LEU A 240 14.86 16.67 -12.13
C LEU A 240 16.13 15.80 -12.20
N ASN A 241 17.19 16.32 -12.83
CA ASN A 241 18.48 15.61 -12.90
C ASN A 241 19.14 15.47 -11.51
N LEU A 242 19.01 16.48 -10.64
CA LEU A 242 19.46 16.39 -9.26
C LEU A 242 18.74 15.24 -8.52
N MET A 243 17.42 15.16 -8.63
CA MET A 243 16.63 14.09 -8.01
C MET A 243 16.94 12.72 -8.63
N ALA A 244 17.10 12.62 -9.96
CA ALA A 244 17.35 11.36 -10.67
C ALA A 244 18.81 10.86 -10.56
N GLY A 245 19.76 11.72 -10.23
CA GLY A 245 21.20 11.39 -10.19
C GLY A 245 21.61 10.54 -8.99
N PHE A 246 20.84 10.54 -7.91
CA PHE A 246 21.18 9.84 -6.65
C PHE A 246 20.63 8.40 -6.56
N ASP A 247 19.48 8.12 -7.18
CA ASP A 247 18.98 6.73 -7.28
C ASP A 247 18.09 6.63 -8.52
N ARG A 248 18.61 6.11 -9.60
CA ARG A 248 17.79 5.68 -10.73
C ARG A 248 16.93 4.51 -10.24
N ALA A 249 15.72 4.81 -9.78
CA ALA A 249 14.72 3.79 -9.64
C ALA A 249 14.61 3.08 -11.00
N ILE A 250 14.97 1.81 -11.03
CA ILE A 250 14.79 0.97 -12.21
C ILE A 250 13.29 0.97 -12.45
N VAL A 251 12.84 1.71 -13.48
CA VAL A 251 11.46 1.67 -13.94
C VAL A 251 11.28 0.29 -14.58
N THR A 252 10.92 -0.70 -13.78
CA THR A 252 10.29 -1.90 -14.33
C THR A 252 8.84 -1.52 -14.64
N PRO A 253 8.38 -1.64 -15.90
CA PRO A 253 6.96 -1.55 -16.18
C PRO A 253 6.27 -2.66 -15.39
N VAL A 254 5.55 -2.32 -14.34
CA VAL A 254 4.66 -3.28 -13.67
C VAL A 254 3.51 -3.50 -14.64
N ALA A 255 3.52 -4.64 -15.31
CA ALA A 255 2.41 -5.08 -16.14
C ALA A 255 1.17 -5.23 -15.25
N GLY A 256 0.16 -4.40 -15.46
CA GLY A 256 -1.12 -4.48 -14.74
C GLY A 256 -1.75 -3.16 -14.32
N THR A 257 -1.03 -2.03 -14.32
CA THR A 257 -1.62 -0.72 -14.07
C THR A 257 -1.98 -0.05 -15.39
N THR A 258 -3.12 -0.43 -15.96
CA THR A 258 -3.79 0.32 -17.01
C THR A 258 -4.42 1.54 -16.37
N ARG A 259 -3.74 2.68 -16.46
CA ARG A 259 -4.25 4.05 -16.60
C ARG A 259 -3.14 5.01 -16.20
N ASP A 260 -2.77 5.85 -17.15
CA ASP A 260 -1.80 6.96 -17.05
C ASP A 260 -0.30 6.57 -17.02
N MET A 261 0.42 6.96 -18.06
CA MET A 261 1.85 6.75 -18.17
C MET A 261 2.58 7.62 -17.12
N VAL A 262 3.14 6.97 -16.09
CA VAL A 262 4.18 7.58 -15.26
C VAL A 262 5.40 7.79 -16.17
N GLU A 263 5.72 9.03 -16.48
CA GLU A 263 6.85 9.32 -17.37
C GLU A 263 8.19 9.02 -16.72
N GLN A 264 8.30 9.28 -15.42
CA GLN A 264 9.50 8.99 -14.64
C GLN A 264 9.19 8.84 -13.16
N ALA A 265 9.76 7.82 -12.51
CA ALA A 265 9.75 7.69 -11.06
C ALA A 265 11.13 8.02 -10.51
N VAL A 266 11.19 8.86 -9.48
CA VAL A 266 12.43 9.19 -8.77
C VAL A 266 12.26 8.92 -7.27
N GLN A 267 13.34 8.51 -6.62
CA GLN A 267 13.38 8.32 -5.18
C GLN A 267 13.92 9.57 -4.50
N LEU A 268 13.14 10.20 -3.64
CA LEU A 268 13.55 11.34 -2.83
C LEU A 268 13.55 10.94 -1.35
N GLY A 269 14.72 10.55 -0.84
CA GLY A 269 14.80 9.91 0.48
C GLY A 269 13.98 8.62 0.54
N GLU A 270 13.03 8.54 1.47
CA GLU A 270 12.13 7.39 1.61
C GLU A 270 10.84 7.50 0.76
N ILE A 271 10.66 8.61 0.03
CA ILE A 271 9.45 8.90 -0.74
C ILE A 271 9.71 8.67 -2.23
N ARG A 272 8.89 7.84 -2.86
CA ARG A 272 8.87 7.72 -4.31
C ARG A 272 7.97 8.81 -4.90
N LEU A 273 8.53 9.63 -5.79
CA LEU A 273 7.79 10.61 -6.58
C LEU A 273 7.50 10.01 -7.97
N ASN A 274 6.22 9.87 -8.30
CA ASN A 274 5.77 9.51 -9.64
C ASN A 274 5.58 10.81 -10.41
N LEU A 275 6.53 11.15 -11.29
CA LEU A 275 6.52 12.40 -12.04
C LEU A 275 5.69 12.26 -13.31
N PHE A 276 4.72 13.14 -13.47
CA PHE A 276 3.87 13.23 -14.66
C PHE A 276 4.26 14.45 -15.48
N ASP A 277 4.19 14.30 -16.82
CA ASP A 277 4.39 15.37 -17.81
C ASP A 277 5.71 16.12 -17.71
N THR A 278 6.80 15.38 -17.90
CA THR A 278 8.12 15.95 -18.07
C THR A 278 8.39 16.45 -19.51
N ALA A 279 7.43 16.31 -20.43
CA ALA A 279 7.60 16.69 -21.85
C ALA A 279 7.81 18.21 -22.04
N GLY A 280 7.29 19.07 -21.14
CA GLY A 280 7.63 20.49 -21.09
C GLY A 280 9.01 20.80 -20.49
N VAL A 281 9.71 19.78 -19.96
CA VAL A 281 11.00 19.91 -19.24
C VAL A 281 12.19 19.62 -20.16
N ARG A 282 11.99 18.91 -21.29
CA ARG A 282 13.07 18.70 -22.28
C ARG A 282 13.13 19.89 -23.21
N ASP A 283 14.30 20.54 -23.29
CA ASP A 283 14.60 21.62 -24.22
C ASP A 283 14.17 21.25 -25.65
N VAL A 284 13.04 21.78 -26.11
CA VAL A 284 12.65 21.72 -27.52
C VAL A 284 13.19 22.99 -28.18
N GLY A 285 14.11 22.81 -29.09
CA GLY A 285 14.71 23.94 -29.84
C GLY A 285 13.65 24.71 -30.64
N ALA A 286 13.84 25.97 -30.70
CA ALA A 286 13.46 27.06 -31.65
C ALA A 286 12.05 27.14 -32.31
N ASP A 287 11.11 26.17 -32.13
CA ASP A 287 9.73 26.25 -32.72
C ASP A 287 8.62 26.19 -31.65
N GLY A 288 8.82 26.86 -30.52
CA GLY A 288 8.27 26.59 -29.17
C GLY A 288 6.80 26.93 -28.89
N ASP A 289 6.20 27.98 -29.46
CA ASP A 289 5.01 28.62 -28.84
C ASP A 289 3.71 27.76 -28.82
N ALA A 290 3.47 26.91 -29.82
CA ALA A 290 2.23 26.12 -29.88
C ALA A 290 2.33 24.78 -29.08
N ILE A 291 3.50 24.16 -29.06
CA ILE A 291 3.77 22.91 -28.35
C ILE A 291 3.85 23.17 -26.85
N GLU A 292 4.42 24.31 -26.45
CA GLU A 292 4.54 24.73 -25.07
C GLU A 292 3.17 25.06 -24.44
N ALA A 293 2.26 25.71 -25.18
CA ALA A 293 0.89 25.97 -24.71
C ALA A 293 0.08 24.69 -24.51
N GLU A 294 0.32 23.66 -25.30
CA GLU A 294 -0.34 22.35 -25.15
C GLU A 294 0.26 21.56 -23.96
N GLY A 295 1.58 21.61 -23.75
CA GLY A 295 2.25 21.04 -22.59
C GLY A 295 1.75 21.65 -21.29
N ILE A 296 1.64 22.97 -21.22
CA ILE A 296 1.09 23.69 -20.06
C ILE A 296 -0.36 23.24 -19.79
N ARG A 297 -1.18 23.08 -20.82
CA ARG A 297 -2.59 22.65 -20.68
C ARG A 297 -2.72 21.23 -20.14
N ARG A 298 -1.84 20.31 -20.52
CA ARG A 298 -1.79 18.93 -19.99
C ARG A 298 -1.33 18.91 -18.54
N SER A 299 -0.31 19.70 -18.19
CA SER A 299 0.16 19.87 -16.82
C SER A 299 -0.95 20.41 -15.91
N TRP A 300 -1.81 21.29 -16.40
CA TRP A 300 -2.95 21.81 -15.62
C TRP A 300 -4.01 20.76 -15.32
N LYS A 301 -4.29 19.86 -16.25
CA LYS A 301 -5.24 18.78 -16.00
C LYS A 301 -4.73 17.78 -14.94
N LYS A 302 -3.43 17.49 -14.97
CA LYS A 302 -2.79 16.60 -14.01
C LYS A 302 -2.59 17.25 -12.62
N LEU A 303 -2.57 18.57 -12.56
CA LEU A 303 -2.48 19.32 -11.30
C LEU A 303 -3.66 18.99 -10.35
N ASP A 304 -4.84 18.74 -10.88
CA ASP A 304 -6.03 18.43 -10.07
C ASP A 304 -5.94 17.04 -9.41
N GLU A 305 -5.20 16.13 -10.01
CA GLU A 305 -5.00 14.75 -9.57
C GLU A 305 -3.71 14.57 -8.73
N ALA A 306 -2.79 15.57 -8.78
CA ALA A 306 -1.49 15.48 -8.13
C ALA A 306 -1.60 15.50 -6.60
N GLY A 307 -0.92 14.54 -5.96
CA GLY A 307 -0.74 14.50 -4.50
C GLY A 307 0.36 15.43 -4.00
N LEU A 308 1.26 15.89 -4.88
CA LEU A 308 2.32 16.85 -4.59
C LEU A 308 2.59 17.74 -5.81
N VAL A 309 2.82 19.03 -5.55
CA VAL A 309 3.26 19.99 -6.57
C VAL A 309 4.60 20.58 -6.16
N LEU A 310 5.59 20.48 -7.05
CA LEU A 310 6.86 21.19 -6.93
C LEU A 310 6.84 22.40 -7.87
N ALA A 311 6.59 23.59 -7.33
CA ALA A 311 6.54 24.84 -8.09
C ALA A 311 7.91 25.51 -8.04
N VAL A 312 8.60 25.59 -9.19
CA VAL A 312 9.96 26.10 -9.31
C VAL A 312 9.95 27.51 -9.85
N PHE A 313 10.58 28.42 -9.13
CA PHE A 313 10.75 29.84 -9.46
C PHE A 313 12.23 30.19 -9.55
N ASP A 314 12.57 31.15 -10.37
CA ASP A 314 13.94 31.66 -10.52
C ASP A 314 14.22 32.74 -9.44
N ALA A 315 15.09 32.43 -8.48
CA ALA A 315 15.41 33.34 -7.39
C ALA A 315 16.23 34.56 -7.85
N ALA A 316 16.93 34.44 -8.99
CA ALA A 316 17.78 35.52 -9.53
C ALA A 316 16.95 36.57 -10.32
N GLN A 317 15.65 36.39 -10.50
CA GLN A 317 14.80 37.30 -11.26
C GLN A 317 13.54 37.68 -10.46
N PRO A 318 13.02 38.91 -10.69
CA PRO A 318 11.72 39.26 -10.12
C PRO A 318 10.62 38.32 -10.58
N LEU A 319 9.66 37.99 -9.67
CA LEU A 319 8.47 37.22 -10.02
C LEU A 319 7.64 37.96 -11.06
N THR A 320 7.15 37.25 -12.06
CA THR A 320 6.28 37.73 -13.12
C THR A 320 4.84 37.36 -12.88
N ASP A 321 3.89 37.92 -13.65
CA ASP A 321 2.48 37.57 -13.62
C ASP A 321 2.26 36.07 -13.86
N ALA A 322 3.07 35.44 -14.73
CA ALA A 322 3.02 34.00 -14.98
C ALA A 322 3.44 33.19 -13.74
N ASP A 323 4.41 33.64 -12.96
CA ASP A 323 4.80 33.00 -11.70
C ASP A 323 3.67 33.11 -10.66
N LEU A 324 3.02 34.27 -10.60
CA LEU A 324 1.88 34.50 -9.70
C LEU A 324 0.65 33.64 -10.10
N GLU A 325 0.41 33.44 -11.40
CA GLU A 325 -0.63 32.53 -11.88
C GLU A 325 -0.37 31.09 -11.42
N ILE A 326 0.89 30.60 -11.54
CA ILE A 326 1.29 29.29 -11.04
C ILE A 326 1.05 29.22 -9.53
N ALA A 327 1.51 30.22 -8.77
CA ALA A 327 1.33 30.27 -7.32
C ALA A 327 -0.16 30.23 -6.92
N HIS A 328 -1.00 30.99 -7.59
CA HIS A 328 -2.44 31.02 -7.34
C HIS A 328 -3.11 29.65 -7.54
N ARG A 329 -2.71 28.94 -8.58
CA ARG A 329 -3.24 27.57 -8.87
C ARG A 329 -2.74 26.51 -7.90
N CYS A 330 -1.62 26.74 -7.22
CA CYS A 330 -1.10 25.85 -6.17
C CYS A 330 -1.79 26.05 -4.82
N GLN A 331 -2.60 27.10 -4.65
CA GLN A 331 -3.26 27.43 -3.40
C GLN A 331 -4.19 26.29 -2.95
N ASN A 332 -4.16 25.98 -1.63
CA ASN A 332 -4.95 24.92 -1.00
C ASN A 332 -4.58 23.47 -1.43
N ARG A 333 -3.40 23.29 -2.04
CA ARG A 333 -2.89 21.97 -2.43
C ARG A 333 -1.62 21.63 -1.63
N PRO A 334 -1.20 20.36 -1.57
CA PRO A 334 0.14 19.98 -1.12
C PRO A 334 1.19 20.47 -2.12
N ALA A 335 1.62 21.72 -1.98
CA ALA A 335 2.53 22.39 -2.90
C ALA A 335 3.73 22.96 -2.15
N LEU A 336 4.93 22.72 -2.72
CA LEU A 336 6.21 23.26 -2.27
C LEU A 336 6.69 24.30 -3.28
N ALA A 337 6.93 25.53 -2.83
CA ALA A 337 7.61 26.53 -3.63
C ALA A 337 9.13 26.36 -3.52
N ILE A 338 9.81 26.31 -4.65
CA ILE A 338 11.26 26.15 -4.76
C ILE A 338 11.84 27.38 -5.44
N LEU A 339 12.52 28.24 -4.69
CA LEU A 339 13.30 29.36 -5.20
C LEU A 339 14.67 28.81 -5.63
N ASN A 340 14.80 28.53 -6.92
CA ASN A 340 16.00 27.91 -7.49
C ASN A 340 16.98 28.99 -7.97
N LYS A 341 18.26 28.64 -8.18
CA LYS A 341 19.37 29.49 -8.56
C LYS A 341 19.77 30.50 -7.48
N GLU A 342 19.75 30.06 -6.23
CA GLU A 342 20.20 30.87 -5.09
C GLU A 342 21.62 31.43 -5.27
N ASP A 343 22.46 30.65 -5.96
CA ASP A 343 23.84 31.03 -6.32
C ASP A 343 23.96 32.32 -7.17
N LEU A 344 22.85 32.73 -7.80
CA LEU A 344 22.79 33.91 -8.67
C LEU A 344 21.92 35.04 -8.10
N ALA A 345 21.31 34.85 -6.94
CA ALA A 345 20.37 35.80 -6.35
C ALA A 345 21.05 36.68 -5.29
N ASP A 346 20.83 38.00 -5.35
CA ASP A 346 21.28 38.90 -4.30
C ASP A 346 20.47 38.74 -3.00
N SER A 347 19.18 38.46 -3.09
CA SER A 347 18.28 38.17 -1.98
C SER A 347 17.04 37.43 -2.47
N THR A 348 16.57 36.47 -1.67
CA THR A 348 15.35 35.68 -1.94
C THR A 348 14.14 36.13 -1.10
N GLU A 349 14.31 37.06 -0.17
CA GLU A 349 13.30 37.48 0.81
C GLU A 349 12.03 38.04 0.17
N ASN A 350 12.17 38.92 -0.83
CA ASN A 350 11.02 39.53 -1.51
C ASN A 350 10.20 38.51 -2.28
N ALA A 351 10.83 37.54 -2.95
CA ALA A 351 10.14 36.47 -3.64
C ALA A 351 9.45 35.55 -2.67
N ALA A 352 10.09 35.19 -1.56
CA ALA A 352 9.50 34.34 -0.52
C ALA A 352 8.29 35.02 0.13
N GLN A 353 8.36 36.32 0.48
CA GLN A 353 7.24 37.07 1.04
C GLN A 353 6.05 37.13 0.08
N THR A 354 6.30 37.34 -1.21
CA THR A 354 5.24 37.39 -2.23
C THR A 354 4.56 36.04 -2.41
N LEU A 355 5.30 34.93 -2.29
CA LEU A 355 4.77 33.57 -2.45
C LEU A 355 4.12 33.00 -1.16
N GLN A 356 4.41 33.56 0.01
CA GLN A 356 3.93 33.08 1.31
C GLN A 356 2.41 32.88 1.41
N PRO A 357 1.53 33.73 0.80
CA PRO A 357 0.09 33.52 0.86
C PRO A 357 -0.41 32.29 0.11
N TYR A 358 0.40 31.74 -0.80
CA TYR A 358 0.00 30.65 -1.69
C TYR A 358 0.57 29.29 -1.29
N PHE A 359 1.68 29.28 -0.54
CA PHE A 359 2.41 28.04 -0.19
C PHE A 359 2.61 27.90 1.31
N LYS A 360 2.35 26.70 1.82
CA LYS A 360 2.63 26.36 3.22
C LYS A 360 4.14 26.23 3.51
N LYS A 361 4.91 25.86 2.48
CA LYS A 361 6.34 25.65 2.58
C LYS A 361 7.04 26.27 1.38
N ILE A 362 8.10 27.04 1.64
CA ILE A 362 8.97 27.63 0.63
C ILE A 362 10.39 27.27 1.01
N ILE A 363 11.19 26.82 0.04
CA ILE A 363 12.62 26.56 0.21
C ILE A 363 13.42 27.29 -0.86
N THR A 364 14.67 27.59 -0.56
CA THR A 364 15.61 28.15 -1.48
C THR A 364 16.74 27.15 -1.69
N LEU A 365 17.17 26.95 -2.94
CA LEU A 365 18.23 26.01 -3.28
C LEU A 365 18.93 26.35 -4.61
N CYS A 366 20.08 25.73 -4.83
CA CYS A 366 20.76 25.68 -6.13
C CYS A 366 20.68 24.24 -6.68
N ALA A 367 19.83 24.00 -7.69
CA ALA A 367 19.65 22.65 -8.24
C ALA A 367 20.90 22.04 -8.90
N LYS A 368 21.98 22.83 -9.09
CA LYS A 368 23.28 22.33 -9.56
C LYS A 368 24.10 21.68 -8.43
N GLU A 369 23.80 21.98 -7.20
CA GLU A 369 24.54 21.52 -6.02
C GLU A 369 23.91 20.30 -5.42
N ALA A 370 24.70 19.24 -5.19
CA ALA A 370 24.24 18.00 -4.61
C ALA A 370 23.67 18.18 -3.19
N ASP A 371 24.23 19.12 -2.42
CA ASP A 371 23.80 19.42 -1.05
C ASP A 371 22.38 19.99 -0.96
N SER A 372 21.83 20.48 -2.08
CA SER A 372 20.45 20.94 -2.20
C SER A 372 19.41 19.82 -2.11
N LEU A 373 19.82 18.55 -2.26
CA LEU A 373 18.90 17.40 -2.23
C LEU A 373 18.30 17.17 -0.84
N GLN A 374 19.12 17.30 0.22
CA GLN A 374 18.65 17.04 1.58
C GLN A 374 17.57 18.05 2.06
N PRO A 375 17.77 19.39 1.89
CA PRO A 375 16.72 20.37 2.19
C PRO A 375 15.42 20.14 1.42
N LEU A 376 15.50 19.72 0.15
CA LEU A 376 14.32 19.35 -0.65
C LEU A 376 13.61 18.12 -0.08
N THR A 377 14.37 17.09 0.29
CA THR A 377 13.84 15.86 0.88
C THR A 377 13.11 16.14 2.18
N ASP A 378 13.72 16.93 3.07
CA ASP A 378 13.14 17.27 4.37
C ASP A 378 11.86 18.11 4.22
N ALA A 379 11.86 19.07 3.29
CA ALA A 379 10.69 19.90 3.02
C ALA A 379 9.51 19.10 2.46
N VAL A 380 9.77 18.15 1.56
CA VAL A 380 8.75 17.26 1.01
C VAL A 380 8.21 16.31 2.09
N ALA A 381 9.09 15.73 2.90
CA ALA A 381 8.71 14.83 3.99
C ALA A 381 7.84 15.56 5.04
N GLU A 382 8.18 16.80 5.39
CA GLU A 382 7.39 17.63 6.31
C GLU A 382 6.02 17.97 5.71
N LEU A 383 5.97 18.41 4.44
CA LEU A 383 4.75 18.80 3.75
C LEU A 383 3.75 17.62 3.64
N LEU A 384 4.25 16.42 3.39
CA LEU A 384 3.46 15.20 3.26
C LEU A 384 3.23 14.49 4.60
N GLY A 385 3.76 15.03 5.72
CA GLY A 385 3.58 14.49 7.06
C GLY A 385 4.30 13.16 7.32
N THR A 386 5.25 12.77 6.46
CA THR A 386 5.98 11.50 6.59
C THR A 386 7.12 11.57 7.60
N ALA A 387 7.64 12.77 7.88
CA ALA A 387 8.79 12.99 8.76
C ALA A 387 8.57 12.54 10.21
N GLN A 388 7.31 12.53 10.69
CA GLN A 388 6.95 12.17 12.06
C GLN A 388 6.34 10.79 12.20
N LEU A 389 6.25 10.02 11.10
CA LEU A 389 5.58 8.74 11.08
C LEU A 389 6.51 7.64 11.62
N ASP A 390 6.07 6.92 12.65
CA ASP A 390 6.78 5.74 13.14
C ASP A 390 6.52 4.54 12.21
N PRO A 391 7.53 4.06 11.46
CA PRO A 391 7.36 2.91 10.57
C PRO A 391 6.98 1.61 11.28
N GLY A 392 7.21 1.54 12.60
CA GLY A 392 6.84 0.40 13.43
C GLY A 392 5.41 0.46 13.97
N ALA A 393 4.71 1.59 13.85
CA ALA A 393 3.37 1.76 14.40
C ALA A 393 2.30 1.03 13.58
N ALA A 394 1.16 0.76 14.23
CA ALA A 394 -0.05 0.27 13.54
C ALA A 394 -0.60 1.36 12.62
N GLN A 395 -0.87 1.02 11.35
CA GLN A 395 -1.36 1.93 10.32
C GLN A 395 -2.50 1.32 9.52
N LEU A 396 -3.43 2.16 9.08
CA LEU A 396 -4.41 1.77 8.07
C LEU A 396 -3.73 1.67 6.70
N CYS A 397 -4.03 0.61 5.95
CA CYS A 397 -3.36 0.33 4.68
C CYS A 397 -4.27 0.48 3.46
N SER A 398 -5.58 0.34 3.62
CA SER A 398 -6.56 0.39 2.52
C SER A 398 -7.64 1.45 2.73
N ALA A 399 -8.29 1.87 1.63
CA ALA A 399 -9.44 2.77 1.68
C ALA A 399 -10.61 2.14 2.46
N ARG A 400 -10.79 0.82 2.36
CA ARG A 400 -11.78 0.05 3.11
C ARG A 400 -11.55 0.19 4.62
N GLN A 401 -10.30 -0.02 5.08
CA GLN A 401 -9.93 0.14 6.49
C GLN A 401 -10.13 1.58 6.97
N LEU A 402 -9.77 2.59 6.15
CA LEU A 402 -10.00 4.00 6.46
C LEU A 402 -11.49 4.31 6.61
N ALA A 403 -12.32 3.85 5.69
CA ALA A 403 -13.77 4.06 5.73
C ALA A 403 -14.39 3.41 6.98
N ALA A 404 -13.99 2.18 7.32
CA ALA A 404 -14.46 1.47 8.51
C ALA A 404 -14.00 2.17 9.81
N ALA A 405 -12.73 2.58 9.91
CA ALA A 405 -12.23 3.34 11.07
C ALA A 405 -12.96 4.69 11.23
N THR A 406 -13.27 5.35 10.11
CA THR A 406 -14.02 6.61 10.12
C THR A 406 -15.45 6.41 10.62
N ARG A 407 -16.14 5.37 10.13
CA ARG A 407 -17.49 5.02 10.62
C ARG A 407 -17.50 4.71 12.12
N ALA A 408 -16.55 3.92 12.59
CA ALA A 408 -16.41 3.61 14.01
C ALA A 408 -16.17 4.87 14.86
N ARG A 409 -15.26 5.74 14.43
CA ARG A 409 -14.96 7.02 15.08
C ARG A 409 -16.21 7.91 15.15
N ASP A 410 -16.96 8.00 14.04
CA ASP A 410 -18.18 8.84 13.96
C ASP A 410 -19.30 8.30 14.85
N ALA A 411 -19.50 6.98 14.87
CA ALA A 411 -20.46 6.33 15.77
C ALA A 411 -20.13 6.58 17.25
N ILE A 412 -18.85 6.53 17.65
CA ILE A 412 -18.43 6.89 19.01
C ILE A 412 -18.70 8.39 19.28
N ALA A 413 -18.44 9.26 18.30
CA ALA A 413 -18.72 10.69 18.45
C ALA A 413 -20.22 10.97 18.62
N GLU A 414 -21.09 10.27 17.90
CA GLU A 414 -22.54 10.35 18.06
C GLU A 414 -23.01 9.80 19.43
N ALA A 415 -22.43 8.69 19.92
CA ALA A 415 -22.69 8.21 21.27
C ALA A 415 -22.37 9.27 22.35
N MET A 416 -21.22 9.95 22.20
CA MET A 416 -20.82 11.04 23.12
C MET A 416 -21.80 12.24 23.04
N LYS A 417 -22.20 12.64 21.82
CA LYS A 417 -23.16 13.75 21.63
C LYS A 417 -24.54 13.40 22.20
N ALA A 418 -25.03 12.20 21.94
CA ALA A 418 -26.31 11.72 22.48
C ALA A 418 -26.32 11.83 24.01
N ARG A 419 -25.25 11.38 24.66
CA ARG A 419 -25.16 11.46 26.13
C ARG A 419 -25.08 12.90 26.63
N GLN A 420 -24.27 13.76 26.01
CA GLN A 420 -24.18 15.19 26.36
C GLN A 420 -25.50 15.97 26.16
N ALA A 421 -26.30 15.54 25.19
CA ALA A 421 -27.63 16.10 24.95
C ALA A 421 -28.73 15.58 25.90
N GLY A 422 -28.39 14.65 26.83
CA GLY A 422 -29.30 14.10 27.81
C GLY A 422 -30.17 12.94 27.27
N PHE A 423 -29.86 12.37 26.11
CA PHE A 423 -30.54 11.16 25.64
C PHE A 423 -30.28 9.95 26.55
N GLY A 424 -31.20 9.00 26.57
CA GLY A 424 -31.10 7.78 27.35
C GLY A 424 -29.88 6.92 26.98
N LEU A 425 -29.52 5.99 27.85
CA LEU A 425 -28.41 5.06 27.64
C LEU A 425 -28.64 4.13 26.45
N ASP A 426 -29.93 3.85 26.11
CA ASP A 426 -30.31 3.07 24.92
C ASP A 426 -29.74 3.67 23.62
N ALA A 427 -29.85 5.00 23.44
CA ALA A 427 -29.31 5.69 22.28
C ALA A 427 -27.78 5.56 22.21
N THR A 428 -27.10 5.61 23.34
CA THR A 428 -25.66 5.39 23.45
C THR A 428 -25.30 3.94 23.07
N GLY A 429 -26.04 2.95 23.56
CA GLY A 429 -25.86 1.51 23.26
C GLY A 429 -25.97 1.20 21.76
N ILE A 430 -26.96 1.79 21.07
CA ILE A 430 -27.12 1.65 19.62
C ILE A 430 -25.86 2.16 18.89
N CYS A 431 -25.40 3.38 19.21
CA CYS A 431 -24.20 3.94 18.58
C CYS A 431 -22.93 3.09 18.86
N LEU A 432 -22.83 2.47 20.06
CA LEU A 432 -21.71 1.59 20.38
C LEU A 432 -21.77 0.29 19.57
N THR A 433 -22.97 -0.25 19.33
CA THR A 433 -23.17 -1.41 18.47
C THR A 433 -22.74 -1.11 17.03
N ASP A 434 -23.10 0.06 16.50
CA ASP A 434 -22.68 0.51 15.18
C ASP A 434 -21.13 0.67 15.09
N ALA A 435 -20.53 1.23 16.15
CA ALA A 435 -19.08 1.35 16.24
C ALA A 435 -18.39 -0.03 16.24
N LEU A 436 -18.89 -0.97 17.02
CA LEU A 436 -18.37 -2.35 17.08
C LEU A 436 -18.50 -3.07 15.73
N GLN A 437 -19.65 -2.92 15.05
CA GLN A 437 -19.85 -3.49 13.72
C GLN A 437 -18.85 -2.92 12.72
N ALA A 438 -18.62 -1.59 12.73
CA ALA A 438 -17.62 -0.97 11.86
C ALA A 438 -16.19 -1.46 12.15
N LEU A 439 -15.85 -1.78 13.40
CA LEU A 439 -14.56 -2.38 13.76
C LEU A 439 -14.46 -3.84 13.33
N CYS A 440 -15.53 -4.63 13.39
CA CYS A 440 -15.58 -5.99 12.83
C CYS A 440 -15.40 -5.95 11.30
N ASP A 441 -16.06 -5.02 10.62
CA ASP A 441 -15.85 -4.79 9.19
C ASP A 441 -14.36 -4.43 8.90
N LEU A 442 -13.71 -3.64 9.76
CA LEU A 442 -12.31 -3.28 9.60
C LEU A 442 -11.38 -4.49 9.68
N THR A 443 -11.54 -5.33 10.71
CA THR A 443 -10.72 -6.53 10.93
C THR A 443 -11.08 -7.66 9.97
N GLY A 444 -12.29 -7.64 9.42
CA GLY A 444 -12.81 -8.68 8.54
C GLY A 444 -13.41 -9.87 9.29
N GLU A 445 -13.71 -9.73 10.59
CA GLU A 445 -14.35 -10.78 11.39
C GLU A 445 -15.74 -11.15 10.85
N ASP A 446 -16.48 -10.16 10.32
CA ASP A 446 -17.82 -10.33 9.72
C ASP A 446 -17.83 -9.92 8.23
N ALA A 447 -16.68 -10.03 7.54
CA ALA A 447 -16.61 -9.65 6.14
C ALA A 447 -17.49 -10.56 5.26
N SER A 448 -18.33 -9.93 4.43
CA SER A 448 -19.10 -10.67 3.44
C SER A 448 -18.21 -11.28 2.35
N ASP A 449 -18.67 -12.35 1.70
CA ASP A 449 -17.97 -12.94 0.55
C ASP A 449 -17.67 -11.89 -0.54
N ALA A 450 -18.59 -10.96 -0.79
CA ALA A 450 -18.40 -9.87 -1.74
C ALA A 450 -17.24 -8.95 -1.35
N THR A 451 -17.10 -8.63 -0.05
CA THR A 451 -15.96 -7.83 0.45
C THR A 451 -14.63 -8.57 0.28
N ILE A 452 -14.64 -9.87 0.55
CA ILE A 452 -13.46 -10.73 0.37
C ILE A 452 -13.08 -10.78 -1.11
N GLU A 453 -14.04 -11.00 -2.01
CA GLU A 453 -13.79 -10.99 -3.46
C GLU A 453 -13.20 -9.68 -3.94
N GLU A 454 -13.77 -8.52 -3.56
CA GLU A 454 -13.27 -7.20 -3.93
C GLU A 454 -11.80 -6.99 -3.52
N VAL A 455 -11.43 -7.42 -2.30
CA VAL A 455 -10.04 -7.35 -1.82
C VAL A 455 -9.11 -8.18 -2.70
N PHE A 456 -9.50 -9.41 -3.06
CA PHE A 456 -8.63 -10.32 -3.81
C PHE A 456 -8.58 -10.07 -5.32
N GLU A 457 -9.55 -9.37 -5.92
CA GLU A 457 -9.51 -8.95 -7.33
C GLU A 457 -8.27 -8.12 -7.69
N THR A 458 -7.72 -7.39 -6.73
CA THR A 458 -6.53 -6.55 -6.92
C THR A 458 -5.20 -7.29 -6.79
N PHE A 459 -5.24 -8.58 -6.43
CA PHE A 459 -4.04 -9.39 -6.21
C PHE A 459 -3.44 -9.93 -7.50
N CYS A 460 -2.13 -10.18 -7.44
CA CYS A 460 -1.45 -10.92 -8.51
C CYS A 460 -1.81 -12.41 -8.45
N VAL A 461 -1.84 -13.07 -9.62
CA VAL A 461 -1.89 -14.54 -9.71
C VAL A 461 -0.58 -15.09 -9.12
N GLY A 462 -0.70 -16.15 -8.30
CA GLY A 462 0.45 -16.75 -7.61
C GLY A 462 0.62 -16.31 -6.14
N LYS A 463 -0.28 -15.40 -5.66
CA LYS A 463 -0.36 -14.97 -4.25
C LYS A 463 -1.69 -15.33 -3.60
#